data_b8cbde0fd759119fa02410bafdced3fe
#
_entry.id   b8cbde0fd759119fa02410bafdced3fe
#
_cell.length_a   1.000
_cell.length_b   1.000
_cell.length_c   1.000
_cell.angle_alpha   90.00
_cell.angle_beta   90.00
_cell.angle_gamma   90.00
#
_symmetry.space_group_name_H-M   'P 1'
#
loop_
_entity.id
_entity.type
_entity.pdbx_description
1 polymer ?
#
loop_
_entity_poly.entity_id
_entity_poly.type
_entity_poly.pdbx_seq_one_letter_code
_entity_poly.pdbx_strand_id
1 'polypeptide(L)'
;KAMVGEGKPQYSGLMRTVSLLAALESGKVALTDTFDTKEGVCIIDGEILKDHNWHRGGYGKITALQGFEVTSNITTYKAVDKAFGENAQEYIDMLNKMSYKPEEIYSPQEEGWSNADFAWLSIGYNQLVYPLQMLTFYNAIANNGKMVKPIFNKGETEIINQQIASKANINNIQMAMEKFVTEGLGKLALSEKVKVAGGSGRSQISKDDEEIKEYVVMFCGYFPADKPKYSIIVSMNKMGLPASGSVMAGSVFREIVDCITEKESLHAIKE
;
A
#
# COMPACT_ATOMS: atom_id res chain seq x y z
N LYS A 1 16.33 14.12 7.01
CA LYS A 1 15.40 14.55 8.09
C LYS A 1 13.98 14.72 7.56
N ALA A 2 13.75 15.27 6.35
CA ALA A 2 12.42 15.42 5.75
C ALA A 2 11.67 14.08 5.53
N MET A 3 12.38 12.97 5.41
CA MET A 3 11.77 11.63 5.24
C MET A 3 11.28 10.99 6.55
N VAL A 4 11.61 11.55 7.71
CA VAL A 4 11.43 10.87 9.00
C VAL A 4 10.41 11.57 9.91
N GLY A 5 9.90 12.75 9.56
CA GLY A 5 8.96 13.39 10.48
C GLY A 5 8.55 14.85 10.25
N GLU A 6 8.79 15.43 9.10
CA GLU A 6 8.32 16.80 8.83
C GLU A 6 7.30 16.81 7.68
N GLY A 7 6.05 17.10 7.99
CA GLY A 7 4.92 17.21 7.08
C GLY A 7 3.72 16.38 7.57
N LYS A 8 2.51 16.73 7.17
CA LYS A 8 1.30 15.93 7.48
C LYS A 8 1.25 14.75 6.50
N PRO A 9 1.76 13.56 6.85
CA PRO A 9 1.86 12.46 5.90
C PRO A 9 0.55 11.69 5.86
N GLN A 10 -0.11 11.73 4.73
CA GLN A 10 -1.18 10.79 4.40
C GLN A 10 -0.67 9.88 3.28
N TYR A 11 -0.20 8.69 3.64
CA TYR A 11 0.26 7.69 2.67
C TYR A 11 -0.85 6.67 2.37
N SER A 12 -2.07 7.17 2.21
CA SER A 12 -3.30 6.38 2.15
C SER A 12 -3.26 5.26 1.12
N GLY A 13 -2.86 5.54 -0.10
CA GLY A 13 -2.92 4.56 -1.18
C GLY A 13 -2.02 3.33 -1.02
N LEU A 14 -0.95 3.41 -0.24
CA LEU A 14 -0.09 2.27 0.09
C LEU A 14 -0.74 1.34 1.13
N MET A 15 -1.74 1.84 1.88
CA MET A 15 -2.50 1.06 2.86
C MET A 15 -3.19 -0.16 2.24
N ARG A 16 -3.56 -0.14 0.97
CA ARG A 16 -4.19 -1.28 0.30
C ARG A 16 -3.40 -2.59 0.44
N THR A 17 -2.07 -2.53 0.44
CA THR A 17 -1.21 -3.70 0.69
C THR A 17 -1.38 -4.21 2.12
N VAL A 18 -1.40 -3.32 3.09
CA VAL A 18 -1.58 -3.65 4.51
C VAL A 18 -2.97 -4.24 4.74
N SER A 19 -4.00 -3.60 4.19
CA SER A 19 -5.40 -4.00 4.33
C SER A 19 -5.70 -5.34 3.69
N LEU A 20 -5.16 -5.59 2.50
CA LEU A 20 -5.30 -6.89 1.84
C LEU A 20 -4.62 -7.99 2.67
N LEU A 21 -3.41 -7.75 3.17
CA LEU A 21 -2.72 -8.72 4.03
C LEU A 21 -3.50 -8.98 5.33
N ALA A 22 -4.06 -7.96 5.96
CA ALA A 22 -4.91 -8.09 7.14
C ALA A 22 -6.17 -8.91 6.86
N ALA A 23 -6.84 -8.64 5.72
CA ALA A 23 -8.02 -9.39 5.30
C ALA A 23 -7.70 -10.88 5.02
N LEU A 24 -6.58 -11.18 4.37
CA LEU A 24 -6.10 -12.55 4.15
C LEU A 24 -5.77 -13.24 5.48
N GLU A 25 -5.11 -12.54 6.40
CA GLU A 25 -4.69 -13.10 7.70
C GLU A 25 -5.86 -13.36 8.64
N SER A 26 -7.02 -12.72 8.43
CA SER A 26 -8.27 -13.05 9.13
C SER A 26 -8.78 -14.48 8.83
N GLY A 27 -8.33 -15.08 7.73
CA GLY A 27 -8.80 -16.39 7.23
C GLY A 27 -10.18 -16.36 6.59
N LYS A 28 -10.85 -15.19 6.53
CA LYS A 28 -12.21 -15.05 5.96
C LYS A 28 -12.18 -14.60 4.49
N VAL A 29 -11.03 -14.15 3.98
CA VAL A 29 -10.84 -13.64 2.63
C VAL A 29 -9.72 -14.39 1.92
N ALA A 30 -9.96 -14.72 0.64
CA ALA A 30 -8.97 -15.29 -0.26
C ALA A 30 -8.75 -14.35 -1.46
N LEU A 31 -7.59 -14.44 -2.12
CA LEU A 31 -7.29 -13.65 -3.32
C LEU A 31 -8.26 -13.91 -4.48
N THR A 32 -8.90 -15.08 -4.49
CA THR A 32 -9.91 -15.51 -5.48
C THR A 32 -11.32 -15.06 -5.15
N ASP A 33 -11.57 -14.52 -3.96
CA ASP A 33 -12.88 -13.99 -3.59
C ASP A 33 -13.27 -12.83 -4.50
N THR A 34 -14.51 -12.82 -4.96
CA THR A 34 -15.03 -11.84 -5.90
C THR A 34 -15.84 -10.77 -5.17
N PHE A 35 -15.55 -9.52 -5.49
CA PHE A 35 -16.24 -8.36 -4.98
C PHE A 35 -16.86 -7.55 -6.15
N ASP A 36 -18.09 -7.11 -5.97
CA ASP A 36 -18.79 -6.29 -6.96
C ASP A 36 -18.51 -4.80 -6.69
N THR A 37 -17.70 -4.19 -7.53
CA THR A 37 -17.42 -2.74 -7.47
C THR A 37 -18.44 -1.92 -8.23
N LYS A 38 -19.42 -2.56 -8.86
CA LYS A 38 -20.47 -1.94 -9.69
C LYS A 38 -19.83 -0.98 -10.72
N GLU A 39 -20.36 0.23 -10.81
CA GLU A 39 -19.87 1.29 -11.69
C GLU A 39 -18.69 2.09 -11.09
N GLY A 40 -18.01 1.52 -10.09
CA GLY A 40 -16.89 2.20 -9.41
C GLY A 40 -17.32 3.23 -8.37
N VAL A 41 -18.55 3.10 -7.86
CA VAL A 41 -19.11 3.95 -6.81
C VAL A 41 -19.76 3.06 -5.73
N CYS A 42 -19.43 3.31 -4.47
CA CYS A 42 -20.01 2.69 -3.30
C CYS A 42 -20.46 3.79 -2.32
N ILE A 43 -21.72 3.74 -1.87
CA ILE A 43 -22.24 4.67 -0.87
C ILE A 43 -22.27 3.94 0.47
N ILE A 44 -21.67 4.55 1.49
CA ILE A 44 -21.51 4.00 2.83
C ILE A 44 -21.88 5.11 3.81
N ASP A 45 -22.95 4.94 4.58
CA ASP A 45 -23.50 5.93 5.53
C ASP A 45 -23.68 7.34 4.92
N GLY A 46 -24.06 7.38 3.63
CA GLY A 46 -24.24 8.62 2.88
C GLY A 46 -22.97 9.21 2.26
N GLU A 47 -21.80 8.70 2.60
CA GLU A 47 -20.53 9.08 1.98
C GLU A 47 -20.21 8.25 0.72
N ILE A 48 -19.45 8.83 -0.19
CA ILE A 48 -19.20 8.24 -1.50
C ILE A 48 -17.75 7.79 -1.62
N LEU A 49 -17.53 6.48 -1.57
CA LEU A 49 -16.25 5.84 -1.91
C LEU A 49 -16.21 5.55 -3.41
N LYS A 50 -15.12 5.97 -4.07
CA LYS A 50 -14.94 5.81 -5.52
C LYS A 50 -13.68 5.07 -5.88
N ASP A 51 -13.77 4.26 -6.93
CA ASP A 51 -12.62 3.79 -7.69
C ASP A 51 -12.16 4.86 -8.68
N HIS A 52 -10.89 4.85 -9.07
CA HIS A 52 -10.34 5.89 -9.95
C HIS A 52 -10.96 5.90 -11.36
N ASN A 53 -11.62 4.79 -11.77
CA ASN A 53 -12.25 4.63 -13.09
C ASN A 53 -13.78 4.77 -13.06
N TRP A 54 -14.36 5.27 -11.98
CA TRP A 54 -15.82 5.43 -11.82
C TRP A 54 -16.48 6.15 -13.01
N HIS A 55 -15.79 7.14 -13.60
CA HIS A 55 -16.26 7.90 -14.75
C HIS A 55 -16.18 7.10 -16.07
N ARG A 56 -15.65 5.88 -16.04
CA ARG A 56 -15.54 4.95 -17.18
C ARG A 56 -16.30 3.64 -16.95
N GLY A 57 -17.23 3.61 -15.97
CA GLY A 57 -18.11 2.49 -15.70
C GLY A 57 -17.60 1.48 -14.67
N GLY A 58 -16.54 1.82 -13.91
CA GLY A 58 -16.04 0.95 -12.85
C GLY A 58 -15.40 -0.35 -13.35
N TYR A 59 -15.26 -1.33 -12.45
CA TYR A 59 -14.67 -2.65 -12.76
C TYR A 59 -15.70 -3.79 -12.70
N GLY A 60 -16.93 -3.53 -12.22
CA GLY A 60 -17.92 -4.58 -12.00
C GLY A 60 -17.46 -5.61 -10.97
N LYS A 61 -17.61 -6.89 -11.30
CA LYS A 61 -17.18 -8.00 -10.41
C LYS A 61 -15.76 -8.40 -10.72
N ILE A 62 -14.87 -8.22 -9.73
CA ILE A 62 -13.45 -8.57 -9.82
C ILE A 62 -13.00 -9.30 -8.56
N THR A 63 -11.94 -10.12 -8.67
CA THR A 63 -11.35 -10.81 -7.52
C THR A 63 -10.59 -9.85 -6.61
N ALA A 64 -10.30 -10.26 -5.37
CA ALA A 64 -9.44 -9.49 -4.47
C ALA A 64 -8.07 -9.19 -5.10
N LEU A 65 -7.49 -10.19 -5.79
CA LEU A 65 -6.24 -10.01 -6.52
C LEU A 65 -6.36 -8.97 -7.63
N GLN A 66 -7.37 -9.09 -8.50
CA GLN A 66 -7.62 -8.12 -9.56
C GLN A 66 -7.88 -6.71 -8.99
N GLY A 67 -8.62 -6.61 -7.87
CA GLY A 67 -8.84 -5.34 -7.17
C GLY A 67 -7.54 -4.70 -6.69
N PHE A 68 -6.58 -5.49 -6.23
CA PHE A 68 -5.25 -5.02 -5.88
C PHE A 68 -4.47 -4.57 -7.12
N GLU A 69 -4.48 -5.36 -8.19
CA GLU A 69 -3.80 -5.06 -9.46
C GLU A 69 -4.27 -3.74 -10.10
N VAL A 70 -5.56 -3.42 -9.97
CA VAL A 70 -6.16 -2.18 -10.49
C VAL A 70 -6.34 -1.08 -9.44
N THR A 71 -5.82 -1.27 -8.24
CA THR A 71 -5.90 -0.33 -7.13
C THR A 71 -7.32 0.11 -6.76
N SER A 72 -8.27 -0.83 -6.78
CA SER A 72 -9.66 -0.57 -6.41
C SER A 72 -9.81 -0.29 -4.91
N ASN A 73 -10.30 0.88 -4.58
CA ASN A 73 -10.66 1.26 -3.21
C ASN A 73 -11.85 0.44 -2.70
N ILE A 74 -12.84 0.23 -3.59
CA ILE A 74 -14.07 -0.50 -3.25
C ILE A 74 -13.78 -1.96 -2.95
N THR A 75 -12.92 -2.61 -3.76
CA THR A 75 -12.50 -4.00 -3.48
C THR A 75 -11.74 -4.08 -2.15
N THR A 76 -10.84 -3.13 -1.88
CA THR A 76 -10.10 -3.09 -0.61
C THR A 76 -11.04 -2.97 0.58
N TYR A 77 -11.94 -1.98 0.55
CA TYR A 77 -12.94 -1.82 1.60
C TYR A 77 -13.78 -3.09 1.80
N LYS A 78 -14.35 -3.65 0.72
CA LYS A 78 -15.20 -4.84 0.81
C LYS A 78 -14.47 -6.08 1.28
N ALA A 79 -13.18 -6.21 1.00
CA ALA A 79 -12.37 -7.29 1.53
C ALA A 79 -12.14 -7.14 3.04
N VAL A 80 -11.88 -5.92 3.51
CA VAL A 80 -11.72 -5.62 4.94
C VAL A 80 -13.06 -5.75 5.66
N ASP A 81 -14.15 -5.28 5.08
CA ASP A 81 -15.50 -5.42 5.60
C ASP A 81 -15.91 -6.91 5.72
N LYS A 82 -15.67 -7.72 4.70
CA LYS A 82 -15.87 -9.18 4.77
C LYS A 82 -15.04 -9.83 5.88
N ALA A 83 -13.83 -9.34 6.13
CA ALA A 83 -12.92 -9.91 7.12
C ALA A 83 -13.33 -9.55 8.56
N PHE A 84 -13.70 -8.31 8.80
CA PHE A 84 -13.87 -7.75 10.15
C PHE A 84 -15.30 -7.24 10.42
N GLY A 85 -16.15 -7.16 9.37
CA GLY A 85 -17.48 -6.56 9.48
C GLY A 85 -17.40 -5.08 9.85
N GLU A 86 -18.40 -4.59 10.51
CA GLU A 86 -18.47 -3.20 11.01
C GLU A 86 -17.61 -2.98 12.27
N ASN A 87 -16.71 -3.93 12.60
CA ASN A 87 -15.90 -3.87 13.82
C ASN A 87 -14.51 -3.28 13.52
N ALA A 88 -14.43 -1.96 13.51
CA ALA A 88 -13.18 -1.25 13.30
C ALA A 88 -12.09 -1.64 14.33
N GLN A 89 -12.47 -1.99 15.57
CA GLN A 89 -11.51 -2.39 16.60
C GLN A 89 -10.83 -3.72 16.25
N GLU A 90 -11.56 -4.73 15.75
CA GLU A 90 -10.95 -5.99 15.31
C GLU A 90 -9.94 -5.78 14.18
N TYR A 91 -10.25 -4.87 13.26
CA TYR A 91 -9.31 -4.51 12.20
C TYR A 91 -8.06 -3.82 12.75
N ILE A 92 -8.21 -2.85 13.66
CA ILE A 92 -7.10 -2.16 14.33
C ILE A 92 -6.26 -3.15 15.13
N ASP A 93 -6.88 -4.10 15.82
CA ASP A 93 -6.18 -5.14 16.57
C ASP A 93 -5.37 -6.05 15.64
N MET A 94 -5.89 -6.39 14.44
CA MET A 94 -5.15 -7.10 13.42
C MET A 94 -3.95 -6.29 12.92
N LEU A 95 -4.11 -4.99 12.65
CA LEU A 95 -3.00 -4.12 12.27
C LEU A 95 -1.91 -4.09 13.34
N ASN A 96 -2.30 -3.99 14.61
CA ASN A 96 -1.38 -4.04 15.75
C ASN A 96 -0.63 -5.39 15.84
N LYS A 97 -1.34 -6.52 15.67
CA LYS A 97 -0.75 -7.87 15.61
C LYS A 97 0.30 -7.98 14.51
N MET A 98 0.03 -7.39 13.36
CA MET A 98 0.95 -7.33 12.22
C MET A 98 2.09 -6.32 12.44
N SER A 99 2.12 -5.63 13.58
CA SER A 99 3.06 -4.54 13.89
C SER A 99 3.02 -3.38 12.89
N TYR A 100 1.87 -3.19 12.22
CA TYR A 100 1.60 -1.95 11.50
C TYR A 100 1.24 -0.90 12.54
N LYS A 101 2.15 0.05 12.76
CA LYS A 101 2.02 1.10 13.78
C LYS A 101 2.19 2.47 13.12
N PRO A 102 1.10 3.06 12.61
CA PRO A 102 1.11 4.47 12.27
C PRO A 102 1.32 5.31 13.53
N GLU A 103 1.65 6.58 13.38
CA GLU A 103 1.77 7.51 14.51
C GLU A 103 0.44 7.62 15.26
N GLU A 104 -0.65 7.66 14.52
CA GLU A 104 -2.00 7.79 15.04
C GLU A 104 -3.01 7.08 14.14
N ILE A 105 -4.02 6.47 14.73
CA ILE A 105 -5.29 6.08 14.10
C ILE A 105 -6.39 6.78 14.88
N TYR A 106 -7.23 7.54 14.22
CA TYR A 106 -8.26 8.35 14.86
C TYR A 106 -9.63 8.18 14.21
N SER A 107 -10.67 8.17 15.05
CA SER A 107 -12.05 8.34 14.56
C SER A 107 -12.32 9.83 14.38
N PRO A 108 -12.86 10.26 13.23
CA PRO A 108 -13.27 11.65 13.02
C PRO A 108 -14.42 12.08 13.92
N GLN A 109 -15.16 11.14 14.50
CA GLN A 109 -16.36 11.38 15.29
C GLN A 109 -16.11 11.07 16.78
N GLU A 110 -16.65 11.90 17.66
CA GLU A 110 -16.58 11.68 19.12
C GLU A 110 -17.34 10.41 19.57
N GLU A 111 -18.36 10.01 18.80
CA GLU A 111 -19.22 8.87 19.12
C GLU A 111 -18.63 7.50 18.69
N GLY A 112 -17.44 7.48 18.08
CA GLY A 112 -16.75 6.27 17.63
C GLY A 112 -16.73 6.11 16.11
N TRP A 113 -16.55 4.90 15.62
CA TRP A 113 -16.37 4.58 14.21
C TRP A 113 -17.71 4.38 13.51
N SER A 114 -17.99 5.18 12.45
CA SER A 114 -19.02 4.86 11.47
C SER A 114 -18.49 3.86 10.43
N ASN A 115 -19.39 3.25 9.63
CA ASN A 115 -18.98 2.37 8.53
C ASN A 115 -18.21 3.16 7.46
N ALA A 116 -18.57 4.43 7.25
CA ALA A 116 -17.82 5.32 6.36
C ALA A 116 -16.38 5.55 6.87
N ASP A 117 -16.19 5.86 8.16
CA ASP A 117 -14.87 6.03 8.76
C ASP A 117 -14.02 4.77 8.64
N PHE A 118 -14.64 3.60 8.88
CA PHE A 118 -14.01 2.31 8.71
C PHE A 118 -13.58 2.07 7.24
N ALA A 119 -14.45 2.41 6.29
CA ALA A 119 -14.12 2.31 4.87
C ALA A 119 -12.92 3.23 4.50
N TRP A 120 -12.92 4.46 5.00
CA TRP A 120 -11.81 5.40 4.79
C TRP A 120 -10.50 4.90 5.44
N LEU A 121 -10.56 4.35 6.65
CA LEU A 121 -9.39 3.75 7.31
C LEU A 121 -8.83 2.59 6.48
N SER A 122 -9.69 1.73 5.93
CA SER A 122 -9.27 0.57 5.15
C SER A 122 -8.45 0.92 3.91
N ILE A 123 -8.65 2.12 3.35
CA ILE A 123 -7.89 2.62 2.20
C ILE A 123 -6.82 3.64 2.58
N GLY A 124 -6.63 3.87 3.90
CA GLY A 124 -5.50 4.61 4.46
C GLY A 124 -5.75 6.02 4.92
N TYR A 125 -7.01 6.49 4.92
CA TYR A 125 -7.40 7.73 5.61
C TYR A 125 -7.58 7.48 7.11
N ASN A 126 -7.91 8.52 7.87
CA ASN A 126 -8.12 8.46 9.32
C ASN A 126 -6.91 7.90 10.10
N GLN A 127 -5.72 8.11 9.58
CA GLN A 127 -4.45 7.75 10.21
C GLN A 127 -3.33 8.70 9.82
N LEU A 128 -2.33 8.77 10.69
CA LEU A 128 -1.08 9.48 10.45
C LEU A 128 0.05 8.46 10.32
N VAL A 129 0.64 8.33 9.14
CA VAL A 129 1.73 7.38 8.89
C VAL A 129 2.88 8.05 8.15
N TYR A 130 4.11 7.80 8.58
CA TYR A 130 5.31 8.33 7.94
C TYR A 130 5.86 7.38 6.87
N PRO A 131 6.57 7.90 5.84
CA PRO A 131 7.16 7.06 4.79
C PRO A 131 8.00 5.91 5.32
N LEU A 132 8.80 6.16 6.36
CA LEU A 132 9.66 5.14 6.94
C LEU A 132 8.86 4.01 7.62
N GLN A 133 7.74 4.32 8.26
CA GLN A 133 6.85 3.30 8.85
C GLN A 133 6.26 2.41 7.75
N MET A 134 5.78 3.01 6.66
CA MET A 134 5.27 2.27 5.51
C MET A 134 6.37 1.44 4.83
N LEU A 135 7.56 2.02 4.61
CA LEU A 135 8.71 1.29 4.07
C LEU A 135 9.12 0.10 4.96
N THR A 136 9.08 0.27 6.29
CA THR A 136 9.39 -0.81 7.24
C THR A 136 8.40 -1.97 7.10
N PHE A 137 7.12 -1.68 6.90
CA PHE A 137 6.10 -2.71 6.68
C PHE A 137 6.32 -3.45 5.34
N TYR A 138 6.56 -2.72 4.25
CA TYR A 138 6.87 -3.32 2.95
C TYR A 138 8.17 -4.13 2.98
N ASN A 139 9.18 -3.66 3.72
CA ASN A 139 10.41 -4.42 3.96
C ASN A 139 10.13 -5.72 4.71
N ALA A 140 9.23 -5.74 5.69
CA ALA A 140 8.86 -6.97 6.37
C ALA A 140 8.21 -7.99 5.42
N ILE A 141 7.36 -7.54 4.47
CA ILE A 141 6.82 -8.42 3.42
C ILE A 141 7.96 -8.99 2.57
N ALA A 142 8.89 -8.15 2.10
CA ALA A 142 10.07 -8.57 1.34
C ALA A 142 10.94 -9.56 2.12
N ASN A 143 11.05 -9.39 3.44
CA ASN A 143 11.82 -10.23 4.35
C ASN A 143 11.03 -11.44 4.90
N ASN A 144 10.14 -11.99 4.08
CA ASN A 144 9.31 -13.17 4.39
C ASN A 144 8.51 -13.06 5.70
N GLY A 145 8.05 -11.86 6.03
CA GLY A 145 7.23 -11.56 7.19
C GLY A 145 8.01 -11.11 8.44
N LYS A 146 9.34 -11.14 8.40
CA LYS A 146 10.14 -10.66 9.54
C LYS A 146 10.33 -9.15 9.45
N MET A 147 9.83 -8.43 10.44
CA MET A 147 9.98 -6.98 10.57
C MET A 147 11.19 -6.63 11.42
N VAL A 148 12.08 -5.82 10.87
CA VAL A 148 13.27 -5.31 11.55
C VAL A 148 13.20 -3.80 11.69
N LYS A 149 13.83 -3.28 12.74
CA LYS A 149 13.92 -1.85 12.99
C LYS A 149 14.90 -1.20 12.02
N PRO A 150 14.51 -0.13 11.34
CA PRO A 150 15.44 0.64 10.51
C PRO A 150 16.61 1.18 11.35
N ILE A 151 17.83 1.00 10.86
CA ILE A 151 19.05 1.54 11.48
C ILE A 151 19.74 2.48 10.49
N PHE A 152 20.22 3.62 10.98
CA PHE A 152 20.90 4.65 10.17
C PHE A 152 22.42 4.60 10.32
N ASN A 153 22.91 3.93 11.36
CA ASN A 153 24.32 3.76 11.65
C ASN A 153 24.63 2.27 11.79
N LYS A 154 25.93 1.90 11.81
CA LYS A 154 26.32 0.53 12.13
C LYS A 154 25.77 0.15 13.50
N GLY A 155 25.07 -0.97 13.60
CA GLY A 155 24.47 -1.47 14.81
C GLY A 155 23.95 -2.90 14.61
N GLU A 156 23.46 -3.48 15.69
CA GLU A 156 22.84 -4.80 15.67
C GLU A 156 21.41 -4.71 15.11
N THR A 157 20.99 -5.76 14.41
CA THR A 157 19.62 -5.86 13.91
C THR A 157 18.65 -6.11 15.06
N GLU A 158 17.74 -5.19 15.29
CA GLU A 158 16.65 -5.34 16.25
C GLU A 158 15.41 -5.85 15.50
N ILE A 159 14.82 -6.94 15.99
CA ILE A 159 13.60 -7.52 15.41
C ILE A 159 12.40 -6.93 16.12
N ILE A 160 11.51 -6.28 15.35
CA ILE A 160 10.23 -5.75 15.83
C ILE A 160 9.18 -6.86 15.92
N ASN A 161 9.10 -7.70 14.88
CA ASN A 161 8.16 -8.82 14.81
C ASN A 161 8.80 -9.96 14.02
N GLN A 162 8.77 -11.17 14.58
CA GLN A 162 9.35 -12.35 13.92
C GLN A 162 8.54 -12.78 12.70
N GLN A 163 7.23 -12.52 12.71
CA GLN A 163 6.32 -12.95 11.66
C GLN A 163 5.04 -12.08 11.68
N ILE A 164 4.95 -11.08 10.81
CA ILE A 164 3.79 -10.16 10.75
C ILE A 164 2.50 -10.83 10.28
N ALA A 165 2.60 -11.90 9.50
CA ALA A 165 1.49 -12.71 9.02
C ALA A 165 1.97 -14.12 8.69
N SER A 166 1.05 -15.08 8.51
CA SER A 166 1.39 -16.45 8.15
C SER A 166 2.21 -16.50 6.85
N LYS A 167 3.10 -17.50 6.73
CA LYS A 167 3.93 -17.66 5.52
C LYS A 167 3.09 -17.74 4.24
N ALA A 168 1.94 -18.41 4.30
CA ALA A 168 1.03 -18.52 3.16
C ALA A 168 0.53 -17.13 2.73
N ASN A 169 0.13 -16.28 3.67
CA ASN A 169 -0.36 -14.94 3.36
C ASN A 169 0.75 -13.97 2.97
N ILE A 170 1.97 -14.14 3.51
CA ILE A 170 3.14 -13.42 3.01
C ILE A 170 3.40 -13.78 1.54
N ASN A 171 3.38 -15.05 1.16
CA ASN A 171 3.55 -15.47 -0.23
C ASN A 171 2.42 -14.91 -1.13
N ASN A 172 1.19 -14.92 -0.64
CA ASN A 172 0.04 -14.38 -1.35
C ASN A 172 0.21 -12.88 -1.64
N ILE A 173 0.62 -12.10 -0.64
CA ILE A 173 0.80 -10.65 -0.83
C ILE A 173 2.04 -10.34 -1.69
N GLN A 174 3.12 -11.10 -1.56
CA GLN A 174 4.30 -10.98 -2.43
C GLN A 174 3.92 -11.23 -3.90
N MET A 175 3.16 -12.29 -4.17
CA MET A 175 2.65 -12.60 -5.51
C MET A 175 1.71 -11.49 -6.03
N ALA A 176 0.81 -10.96 -5.20
CA ALA A 176 -0.07 -9.87 -5.60
C ALA A 176 0.73 -8.59 -5.94
N MET A 177 1.78 -8.27 -5.17
CA MET A 177 2.65 -7.13 -5.42
C MET A 177 3.50 -7.29 -6.70
N GLU A 178 3.93 -8.50 -7.03
CA GLU A 178 4.60 -8.81 -8.30
C GLU A 178 3.62 -8.68 -9.47
N LYS A 179 2.41 -9.22 -9.35
CA LYS A 179 1.35 -9.10 -10.37
C LYS A 179 0.88 -7.67 -10.57
N PHE A 180 0.82 -6.86 -9.53
CA PHE A 180 0.53 -5.43 -9.67
C PHE A 180 1.51 -4.75 -10.66
N VAL A 181 2.80 -5.11 -10.61
CA VAL A 181 3.82 -4.57 -11.50
C VAL A 181 3.79 -5.23 -12.89
N THR A 182 3.58 -6.53 -12.98
CA THR A 182 3.66 -7.27 -14.26
C THR A 182 2.36 -7.23 -15.06
N GLU A 183 1.22 -7.29 -14.42
CA GLU A 183 -0.10 -7.43 -15.04
C GLU A 183 -1.01 -6.22 -14.78
N GLY A 184 -0.85 -5.56 -13.61
CA GLY A 184 -1.69 -4.49 -13.12
C GLY A 184 -1.29 -3.09 -13.58
N LEU A 185 -1.72 -2.09 -12.79
CA LEU A 185 -1.46 -0.67 -13.07
C LEU A 185 -0.03 -0.23 -12.72
N GLY A 186 0.78 -1.10 -12.10
CA GLY A 186 2.17 -0.84 -11.70
C GLY A 186 3.19 -0.98 -12.83
N LYS A 187 2.79 -1.23 -14.08
CA LYS A 187 3.69 -1.56 -15.22
C LYS A 187 4.82 -0.57 -15.48
N LEU A 188 4.66 0.70 -15.12
CA LEU A 188 5.74 1.68 -15.27
C LEU A 188 6.87 1.54 -14.24
N ALA A 189 6.66 0.73 -13.21
CA ALA A 189 7.72 0.32 -12.27
C ALA A 189 8.43 -0.97 -12.69
N LEU A 190 7.96 -1.64 -13.77
CA LEU A 190 8.57 -2.87 -14.28
C LEU A 190 9.98 -2.61 -14.80
N SER A 191 10.96 -3.33 -14.28
CA SER A 191 12.33 -3.37 -14.80
C SER A 191 12.51 -4.55 -15.74
N GLU A 192 13.25 -4.36 -16.83
CA GLU A 192 13.68 -5.44 -17.73
C GLU A 192 14.93 -6.17 -17.20
N LYS A 193 15.58 -5.62 -16.16
CA LYS A 193 16.86 -6.11 -15.62
C LYS A 193 16.70 -7.02 -14.42
N VAL A 194 15.62 -6.80 -13.64
CA VAL A 194 15.40 -7.54 -12.40
C VAL A 194 13.90 -7.57 -12.09
N LYS A 195 13.43 -8.65 -11.48
CA LYS A 195 12.05 -8.74 -11.01
C LYS A 195 11.80 -7.76 -9.88
N VAL A 196 10.68 -7.06 -9.93
CA VAL A 196 10.26 -6.10 -8.90
C VAL A 196 8.86 -6.43 -8.40
N ALA A 197 8.61 -6.10 -7.14
CA ALA A 197 7.29 -6.17 -6.53
C ALA A 197 7.01 -4.87 -5.78
N GLY A 198 5.75 -4.43 -5.77
CA GLY A 198 5.42 -3.18 -5.10
C GLY A 198 3.95 -2.85 -5.11
N GLY A 199 3.65 -1.65 -4.63
CA GLY A 199 2.33 -1.04 -4.64
C GLY A 199 2.44 0.46 -4.82
N SER A 200 1.37 1.07 -5.30
CA SER A 200 1.32 2.53 -5.50
C SER A 200 0.19 3.16 -4.72
N GLY A 201 0.32 4.45 -4.49
CA GLY A 201 -0.68 5.23 -3.79
C GLY A 201 -0.78 6.66 -4.27
N ARG A 202 -1.93 7.26 -3.96
CA ARG A 202 -2.18 8.69 -4.07
C ARG A 202 -3.04 9.12 -2.89
N SER A 203 -2.65 10.21 -2.25
CA SER A 203 -3.44 10.90 -1.23
C SER A 203 -3.64 12.34 -1.63
N GLN A 204 -4.85 12.88 -1.45
CA GLN A 204 -5.07 14.31 -1.48
C GLN A 204 -4.68 14.87 -0.12
N ILE A 205 -3.86 15.92 -0.09
CA ILE A 205 -3.37 16.57 1.14
C ILE A 205 -3.89 17.99 1.31
N SER A 206 -4.39 18.61 0.24
CA SER A 206 -5.08 19.90 0.31
C SER A 206 -6.52 19.76 0.82
N LYS A 207 -7.06 20.82 1.37
CA LYS A 207 -8.47 20.88 1.75
C LYS A 207 -9.39 20.86 0.53
N ASP A 208 -10.65 20.47 0.71
CA ASP A 208 -11.60 20.33 -0.39
C ASP A 208 -12.06 21.68 -0.98
N ASP A 209 -11.92 22.77 -0.25
CA ASP A 209 -12.24 24.15 -0.66
C ASP A 209 -11.09 24.84 -1.43
N GLU A 210 -9.91 24.24 -1.52
CA GLU A 210 -8.81 24.81 -2.29
C GLU A 210 -9.04 24.66 -3.80
N GLU A 211 -8.79 25.74 -4.57
CA GLU A 211 -8.98 25.78 -6.02
C GLU A 211 -8.08 24.76 -6.74
N ILE A 212 -6.83 24.65 -6.32
CA ILE A 212 -5.89 23.69 -6.87
C ILE A 212 -5.57 22.63 -5.83
N LYS A 213 -5.99 21.40 -6.09
CA LYS A 213 -5.74 20.28 -5.19
C LYS A 213 -4.27 19.88 -5.19
N GLU A 214 -3.73 19.62 -4.01
CA GLU A 214 -2.40 19.04 -3.82
C GLU A 214 -2.49 17.57 -3.48
N TYR A 215 -1.61 16.78 -4.07
CA TYR A 215 -1.55 15.32 -3.91
C TYR A 215 -0.15 14.88 -3.52
N VAL A 216 -0.07 13.82 -2.72
CA VAL A 216 1.14 13.00 -2.60
C VAL A 216 0.93 11.76 -3.46
N VAL A 217 1.85 11.50 -4.37
CA VAL A 217 1.87 10.29 -5.20
C VAL A 217 3.06 9.43 -4.79
N MET A 218 2.84 8.11 -4.67
CA MET A 218 3.79 7.21 -4.03
C MET A 218 3.90 5.88 -4.76
N PHE A 219 5.10 5.30 -4.69
CA PHE A 219 5.36 3.91 -4.99
C PHE A 219 6.28 3.33 -3.93
N CYS A 220 5.93 2.16 -3.39
CA CYS A 220 6.76 1.44 -2.44
C CYS A 220 6.92 0.00 -2.92
N GLY A 221 8.14 -0.51 -2.93
CA GLY A 221 8.42 -1.84 -3.43
C GLY A 221 9.81 -2.33 -3.07
N TYR A 222 10.15 -3.51 -3.60
CA TYR A 222 11.43 -4.17 -3.35
C TYR A 222 11.91 -4.93 -4.58
N PHE A 223 13.21 -5.21 -4.60
CA PHE A 223 13.87 -5.99 -5.62
C PHE A 223 15.18 -6.63 -5.14
N PRO A 224 15.66 -7.73 -5.80
CA PRO A 224 14.91 -8.61 -6.69
C PRO A 224 13.68 -9.18 -5.97
N ALA A 225 12.55 -9.41 -6.69
CA ALA A 225 11.33 -9.88 -6.04
C ALA A 225 11.44 -11.31 -5.50
N ASP A 226 12.24 -12.15 -6.16
CA ASP A 226 12.50 -13.55 -5.78
C ASP A 226 13.55 -13.71 -4.68
N LYS A 227 14.45 -12.75 -4.53
CA LYS A 227 15.51 -12.71 -3.49
C LYS A 227 15.76 -11.28 -3.04
N PRO A 228 14.86 -10.68 -2.27
CA PRO A 228 14.89 -9.27 -1.93
C PRO A 228 16.18 -8.83 -1.25
N LYS A 229 16.77 -7.76 -1.77
CA LYS A 229 17.93 -7.08 -1.20
C LYS A 229 17.64 -5.64 -0.82
N TYR A 230 16.78 -4.98 -1.59
CA TYR A 230 16.49 -3.56 -1.48
C TYR A 230 15.00 -3.32 -1.38
N SER A 231 14.59 -2.44 -0.47
CA SER A 231 13.24 -1.88 -0.38
C SER A 231 13.33 -0.37 -0.57
N ILE A 232 12.45 0.19 -1.41
CA ILE A 232 12.47 1.62 -1.76
C ILE A 232 11.06 2.17 -1.67
N ILE A 233 10.94 3.38 -1.13
CA ILE A 233 9.75 4.20 -1.25
C ILE A 233 10.08 5.48 -1.99
N VAL A 234 9.29 5.79 -3.01
CA VAL A 234 9.33 7.06 -3.75
C VAL A 234 8.06 7.82 -3.43
N SER A 235 8.21 9.07 -3.01
CA SER A 235 7.10 9.96 -2.68
C SER A 235 7.34 11.33 -3.29
N MET A 236 6.32 11.89 -3.93
CA MET A 236 6.39 13.18 -4.60
C MET A 236 5.11 13.96 -4.38
N ASN A 237 5.24 15.28 -4.16
CA ASN A 237 4.12 16.20 -4.17
C ASN A 237 3.75 16.57 -5.62
N LYS A 238 2.45 16.68 -5.88
CA LYS A 238 1.89 17.01 -7.20
C LYS A 238 0.72 17.97 -7.07
N MET A 239 0.86 19.13 -7.69
CA MET A 239 -0.23 20.10 -7.83
C MET A 239 -1.15 19.72 -9.00
N GLY A 240 -2.45 19.64 -8.73
CA GLY A 240 -3.48 19.34 -9.73
C GLY A 240 -3.44 17.91 -10.27
N LEU A 241 -4.42 17.62 -11.13
CA LEU A 241 -4.51 16.34 -11.85
C LEU A 241 -3.89 16.45 -13.26
N PRO A 242 -3.44 15.36 -13.87
CA PRO A 242 -3.43 14.00 -13.36
C PRO A 242 -2.36 13.77 -12.27
N ALA A 243 -2.70 12.98 -11.25
CA ALA A 243 -1.79 12.57 -10.18
C ALA A 243 -1.88 11.04 -10.02
N SER A 244 -0.79 10.33 -10.29
CA SER A 244 -0.76 8.86 -10.27
C SER A 244 0.54 8.36 -9.66
N GLY A 245 0.44 7.60 -8.57
CA GLY A 245 1.58 6.96 -7.95
C GLY A 245 2.27 5.96 -8.87
N SER A 246 1.50 5.14 -9.57
CA SER A 246 2.03 4.14 -10.52
C SER A 246 2.81 4.79 -11.67
N VAL A 247 2.27 5.88 -12.23
CA VAL A 247 2.90 6.55 -13.39
C VAL A 247 4.11 7.38 -12.96
N MET A 248 3.95 8.23 -11.95
CA MET A 248 4.99 9.20 -11.58
C MET A 248 6.04 8.57 -10.68
N ALA A 249 5.64 8.10 -9.50
CA ALA A 249 6.56 7.51 -8.54
C ALA A 249 7.07 6.13 -9.00
N GLY A 250 6.25 5.35 -9.72
CA GLY A 250 6.65 4.05 -10.28
C GLY A 250 7.75 4.17 -11.34
N SER A 251 7.70 5.19 -12.21
CA SER A 251 8.77 5.43 -13.19
C SER A 251 10.10 5.76 -12.52
N VAL A 252 10.08 6.62 -11.50
CA VAL A 252 11.29 6.98 -10.73
C VAL A 252 11.81 5.75 -9.96
N PHE A 253 10.91 4.95 -9.38
CA PHE A 253 11.28 3.70 -8.73
C PHE A 253 12.05 2.78 -9.69
N ARG A 254 11.52 2.57 -10.91
CA ARG A 254 12.19 1.76 -11.94
C ARG A 254 13.59 2.28 -12.28
N GLU A 255 13.75 3.57 -12.50
CA GLU A 255 15.06 4.17 -12.81
C GLU A 255 16.08 3.94 -11.70
N ILE A 256 15.65 4.04 -10.43
CA ILE A 256 16.51 3.75 -9.27
C ILE A 256 16.89 2.26 -9.26
N VAL A 257 15.92 1.36 -9.47
CA VAL A 257 16.13 -0.09 -9.54
C VAL A 257 17.14 -0.43 -10.63
N ASP A 258 16.94 0.10 -11.83
CA ASP A 258 17.80 -0.15 -12.98
C ASP A 258 19.24 0.33 -12.74
N CYS A 259 19.40 1.52 -12.15
CA CYS A 259 20.69 2.09 -11.81
C CYS A 259 21.45 1.25 -10.76
N ILE A 260 20.76 0.78 -9.72
CA ILE A 260 21.38 -0.08 -8.68
C ILE A 260 21.79 -1.43 -9.28
N THR A 261 20.91 -2.04 -10.08
CA THR A 261 21.16 -3.35 -10.71
C THR A 261 22.35 -3.30 -11.66
N GLU A 262 22.50 -2.24 -12.45
CA GLU A 262 23.65 -2.03 -13.31
C GLU A 262 24.96 -1.90 -12.52
N LYS A 263 24.97 -1.13 -11.45
CA LYS A 263 26.15 -0.97 -10.59
C LYS A 263 26.59 -2.28 -9.94
N GLU A 264 25.63 -3.08 -9.43
CA GLU A 264 25.94 -4.40 -8.87
C GLU A 264 26.53 -5.34 -9.93
N SER A 265 25.98 -5.36 -11.14
CA SER A 265 26.47 -6.18 -12.26
C SER A 265 27.91 -5.78 -12.66
N LEU A 266 28.23 -4.48 -12.66
CA LEU A 266 29.56 -3.97 -12.94
C LEU A 266 30.58 -4.32 -11.84
N HIS A 267 30.15 -4.46 -10.59
CA HIS A 267 31.04 -4.91 -9.50
C HIS A 267 31.31 -6.40 -9.58
N ALA A 268 30.29 -7.23 -9.87
CA ALA A 268 30.45 -8.67 -10.02
C ALA A 268 31.36 -9.08 -11.20
N ILE A 269 31.56 -8.21 -12.20
CA ILE A 269 32.47 -8.45 -13.33
C ILE A 269 33.95 -8.10 -12.96
N LYS A 270 34.16 -7.31 -11.90
CA LYS A 270 35.48 -6.86 -11.47
C LYS A 270 36.09 -7.71 -10.35
N GLU A 271 35.34 -8.64 -9.77
CA GLU A 271 35.75 -9.68 -8.84
C GLU A 271 36.04 -11.01 -9.58
#